data_d5d3c9611583854662b36a88eb1c235c
#
_entry.id   d5d3c9611583854662b36a88eb1c235c
#
_cell.length_a   1.000
_cell.length_b   1.000
_cell.length_c   1.000
_cell.angle_alpha   90.00
_cell.angle_beta   90.00
_cell.angle_gamma   90.00
#
_symmetry.space_group_name_H-M   'P 1'
#
loop_
_entity.id
_entity.type
_entity.pdbx_description
1 polymer ?
#
loop_
_entity_poly.entity_id
_entity_poly.type
_entity_poly.pdbx_seq_one_letter_code
_entity_poly.pdbx_strand_id
1 'polypeptide(L)'
;MITIDTTLRHALEVSGDDLILTLDQALQGLPETAHGGSVLAVFDALAGATGPRELTGLYRRRVPLGVPLNLRRSHEDSSETFVLCDQSDGVLVDGRVAPLPADADGDALSRPGGGGTAPRGPVLSGLVRRVVPAPASSEVASVVPAGPPHPPPADGNDGRAHPLPVSRACFACGTDNELGLRARLEFDADAVRGAWQPRAPFRRPDGTLAPAALTTLLDEAAFWLGALATGESGMTTELSVSLHEPAPFDAPVTVSGARAAVRPRSEDPRYQDTEIVARAGGRLVATARITFVVVRGAARRLVGGMLAINDPACVRRVFPAYTR
;
A
#
# COMPACT_ATOMS: atom_id res chain seq x y z
N MET A 1 -14.74 -17.40 14.99
CA MET A 1 -14.54 -16.01 14.54
C MET A 1 -13.62 -16.05 13.33
N ILE A 2 -13.98 -15.41 12.23
CA ILE A 2 -13.14 -15.31 11.02
C ILE A 2 -12.00 -14.33 11.34
N THR A 3 -10.75 -14.78 11.13
CA THR A 3 -9.56 -13.95 11.29
C THR A 3 -8.94 -13.65 9.92
N ILE A 4 -8.15 -12.57 9.85
CA ILE A 4 -7.46 -12.23 8.61
C ILE A 4 -6.51 -13.35 8.17
N ASP A 5 -5.76 -13.95 9.09
CA ASP A 5 -4.85 -15.05 8.79
C ASP A 5 -5.59 -16.28 8.20
N THR A 6 -6.82 -16.53 8.68
CA THR A 6 -7.66 -17.61 8.12
C THR A 6 -8.13 -17.26 6.71
N THR A 7 -8.59 -16.02 6.50
CA THR A 7 -9.01 -15.54 5.17
C THR A 7 -7.88 -15.60 4.16
N LEU A 8 -6.67 -15.16 4.53
CA LEU A 8 -5.50 -15.19 3.64
C LEU A 8 -5.09 -16.62 3.27
N ARG A 9 -5.17 -17.57 4.21
CA ARG A 9 -4.86 -18.99 3.94
C ARG A 9 -5.91 -19.65 3.05
N HIS A 10 -7.18 -19.34 3.25
CA HIS A 10 -8.27 -19.86 2.42
C HIS A 10 -8.29 -19.29 1.01
N ALA A 11 -7.61 -18.18 0.79
CA ALA A 11 -7.46 -17.61 -0.54
C ALA A 11 -6.57 -18.46 -1.47
N LEU A 12 -5.76 -19.35 -0.90
CA LEU A 12 -4.85 -20.22 -1.65
C LEU A 12 -5.42 -21.64 -1.78
N GLU A 13 -5.51 -22.12 -3.00
CA GLU A 13 -5.81 -23.49 -3.36
C GLU A 13 -4.59 -24.13 -4.01
N VAL A 14 -4.33 -25.39 -3.68
CA VAL A 14 -3.27 -26.20 -4.31
C VAL A 14 -3.93 -27.18 -5.25
N SER A 15 -3.65 -27.06 -6.55
CA SER A 15 -4.18 -27.94 -7.59
C SER A 15 -3.02 -28.60 -8.36
N GLY A 16 -2.63 -29.80 -7.92
CA GLY A 16 -1.42 -30.46 -8.43
C GLY A 16 -0.16 -29.65 -8.07
N ASP A 17 0.61 -29.25 -9.08
CA ASP A 17 1.79 -28.39 -8.92
C ASP A 17 1.47 -26.89 -8.96
N ASP A 18 0.21 -26.54 -9.23
CA ASP A 18 -0.22 -25.16 -9.38
C ASP A 18 -0.73 -24.58 -8.05
N LEU A 19 -0.34 -23.35 -7.76
CA LEU A 19 -0.88 -22.56 -6.68
C LEU A 19 -1.87 -21.54 -7.25
N ILE A 20 -3.13 -21.63 -6.86
CA ILE A 20 -4.19 -20.73 -7.30
C ILE A 20 -4.59 -19.81 -6.14
N LEU A 21 -4.50 -18.52 -6.35
CA LEU A 21 -4.87 -17.50 -5.37
C LEU A 21 -6.16 -16.81 -5.78
N THR A 22 -7.21 -16.90 -4.95
CA THR A 22 -8.46 -16.16 -5.14
C THR A 22 -8.66 -15.19 -3.98
N LEU A 23 -8.43 -13.91 -4.20
CA LEU A 23 -8.55 -12.89 -3.15
C LEU A 23 -10.01 -12.57 -2.87
N ASP A 24 -10.38 -12.58 -1.58
CA ASP A 24 -11.72 -12.24 -1.10
C ASP A 24 -12.07 -10.77 -1.40
N GLN A 25 -13.34 -10.48 -1.66
CA GLN A 25 -13.88 -9.14 -1.88
C GLN A 25 -13.62 -8.19 -0.70
N ALA A 26 -13.54 -8.73 0.52
CA ALA A 26 -13.20 -7.95 1.70
C ALA A 26 -11.79 -7.32 1.66
N LEU A 27 -10.88 -7.82 0.82
CA LEU A 27 -9.52 -7.27 0.65
C LEU A 27 -9.45 -6.08 -0.33
N GLN A 28 -10.60 -5.50 -0.70
CA GLN A 28 -10.68 -4.38 -1.64
C GLN A 28 -9.96 -3.12 -1.15
N GLY A 29 -9.18 -2.51 -2.02
CA GLY A 29 -8.68 -1.13 -1.87
C GLY A 29 -9.50 -0.17 -2.73
N LEU A 30 -9.10 0.04 -3.97
CA LEU A 30 -9.90 0.73 -4.98
C LEU A 30 -11.04 -0.19 -5.49
N PRO A 31 -12.11 0.35 -6.09
CA PRO A 31 -13.18 -0.48 -6.63
C PRO A 31 -12.66 -1.63 -7.51
N GLU A 32 -13.10 -2.85 -7.20
CA GLU A 32 -12.77 -4.09 -7.94
C GLU A 32 -11.27 -4.46 -7.94
N THR A 33 -10.49 -3.87 -7.04
CA THR A 33 -9.03 -4.04 -6.99
C THR A 33 -8.61 -4.36 -5.56
N ALA A 34 -7.76 -5.36 -5.36
CA ALA A 34 -7.19 -5.67 -4.06
C ALA A 34 -6.34 -4.49 -3.52
N HIS A 35 -6.37 -4.29 -2.21
CA HIS A 35 -5.51 -3.33 -1.53
C HIS A 35 -4.06 -3.79 -1.61
N GLY A 36 -3.12 -2.90 -2.00
CA GLY A 36 -1.72 -3.29 -2.17
C GLY A 36 -1.13 -3.95 -0.93
N GLY A 37 -1.33 -3.35 0.24
CA GLY A 37 -0.88 -3.92 1.51
C GLY A 37 -1.49 -5.29 1.82
N SER A 38 -2.71 -5.60 1.36
CA SER A 38 -3.31 -6.93 1.56
C SER A 38 -2.68 -8.01 0.68
N VAL A 39 -2.30 -7.67 -0.56
CA VAL A 39 -1.57 -8.60 -1.45
C VAL A 39 -0.21 -8.96 -0.83
N LEU A 40 0.50 -7.95 -0.32
CA LEU A 40 1.79 -8.17 0.34
C LEU A 40 1.65 -9.03 1.60
N ALA A 41 0.55 -8.86 2.35
CA ALA A 41 0.22 -9.70 3.50
C ALA A 41 -0.02 -11.17 3.13
N VAL A 42 -0.59 -11.45 1.95
CA VAL A 42 -0.71 -12.83 1.46
C VAL A 42 0.66 -13.46 1.27
N PHE A 43 1.60 -12.75 0.64
CA PHE A 43 2.97 -13.27 0.44
C PHE A 43 3.66 -13.53 1.78
N ASP A 44 3.51 -12.64 2.75
CA ASP A 44 4.02 -12.85 4.12
C ASP A 44 3.41 -14.08 4.80
N ALA A 45 2.10 -14.25 4.71
CA ALA A 45 1.40 -15.40 5.28
C ALA A 45 1.81 -16.72 4.63
N LEU A 46 2.10 -16.73 3.33
CA LEU A 46 2.55 -17.88 2.57
C LEU A 46 4.02 -18.21 2.82
N ALA A 47 4.87 -17.20 2.98
CA ALA A 47 6.27 -17.39 3.35
C ALA A 47 6.39 -18.04 4.74
N GLY A 48 5.43 -17.75 5.64
CA GLY A 48 5.47 -18.28 7.01
C GLY A 48 6.66 -17.76 7.81
N ALA A 49 7.30 -16.70 7.37
CA ALA A 49 8.49 -16.14 7.98
C ALA A 49 8.17 -15.55 9.37
N THR A 50 9.07 -15.78 10.31
CA THR A 50 9.03 -15.22 11.67
C THR A 50 10.18 -14.25 11.89
N GLY A 51 10.02 -13.32 12.84
CA GLY A 51 11.05 -12.33 13.14
C GLY A 51 11.05 -11.13 12.19
N PRO A 52 12.07 -10.25 12.32
CA PRO A 52 12.25 -9.06 11.49
C PRO A 52 12.44 -9.44 10.02
N ARG A 53 11.68 -8.77 9.13
CA ARG A 53 11.70 -9.09 7.70
C ARG A 53 11.25 -7.95 6.82
N GLU A 54 11.71 -7.94 5.61
CA GLU A 54 11.28 -7.03 4.55
C GLU A 54 10.35 -7.75 3.58
N LEU A 55 9.26 -7.09 3.27
CA LEU A 55 8.28 -7.49 2.26
C LEU A 55 8.36 -6.49 1.12
N THR A 56 8.57 -6.95 -0.10
CA THR A 56 8.57 -6.09 -1.27
C THR A 56 7.56 -6.56 -2.30
N GLY A 57 6.92 -5.62 -2.98
CA GLY A 57 5.99 -5.88 -4.07
C GLY A 57 6.13 -4.85 -5.18
N LEU A 58 6.30 -5.33 -6.41
CA LEU A 58 6.26 -4.52 -7.63
C LEU A 58 4.95 -4.80 -8.36
N TYR A 59 4.03 -3.83 -8.31
CA TYR A 59 2.68 -3.93 -8.87
C TYR A 59 2.70 -3.43 -10.32
N ARG A 60 2.61 -4.34 -11.27
CA ARG A 60 2.64 -4.03 -12.71
C ARG A 60 1.25 -3.72 -13.23
N ARG A 61 0.23 -4.35 -12.64
CA ARG A 61 -1.19 -4.17 -12.98
C ARG A 61 -2.06 -4.30 -11.73
N ARG A 62 -3.31 -3.88 -11.86
CA ARG A 62 -4.31 -4.05 -10.81
C ARG A 62 -4.52 -5.54 -10.53
N VAL A 63 -4.62 -5.88 -9.27
CA VAL A 63 -4.93 -7.25 -8.83
C VAL A 63 -6.44 -7.36 -8.64
N PRO A 64 -7.15 -8.15 -9.47
CA PRO A 64 -8.59 -8.30 -9.36
C PRO A 64 -8.97 -9.14 -8.13
N LEU A 65 -10.21 -9.00 -7.68
CA LEU A 65 -10.80 -9.74 -6.57
C LEU A 65 -11.78 -10.80 -7.07
N GLY A 66 -11.92 -11.91 -6.33
CA GLY A 66 -12.91 -12.95 -6.61
C GLY A 66 -12.66 -13.77 -7.88
N VAL A 67 -11.48 -13.65 -8.47
CA VAL A 67 -11.09 -14.44 -9.64
C VAL A 67 -9.85 -15.27 -9.35
N PRO A 68 -9.71 -16.49 -9.89
CA PRO A 68 -8.51 -17.30 -9.73
C PRO A 68 -7.32 -16.65 -10.42
N LEU A 69 -6.19 -16.58 -9.72
CA LEU A 69 -4.91 -16.05 -10.19
C LEU A 69 -3.83 -17.12 -10.01
N ASN A 70 -2.92 -17.23 -10.98
CA ASN A 70 -1.81 -18.16 -10.88
C ASN A 70 -0.72 -17.57 -9.98
N LEU A 71 -0.31 -18.29 -8.94
CA LEU A 71 0.78 -17.90 -8.05
C LEU A 71 1.97 -18.82 -8.24
N ARG A 72 3.11 -18.26 -8.63
CA ARG A 72 4.39 -18.98 -8.65
C ARG A 72 5.18 -18.59 -7.42
N ARG A 73 5.76 -19.58 -6.74
CA ARG A 73 6.59 -19.40 -5.57
C ARG A 73 7.93 -20.07 -5.79
N SER A 74 9.02 -19.39 -5.42
CA SER A 74 10.34 -19.97 -5.38
C SER A 74 11.08 -19.55 -4.13
N HIS A 75 12.03 -20.36 -3.72
CA HIS A 75 12.88 -20.12 -2.56
C HIS A 75 14.30 -19.87 -3.04
N GLU A 76 14.88 -18.75 -2.63
CA GLU A 76 16.25 -18.35 -2.99
C GLU A 76 17.01 -17.98 -1.70
N ASP A 77 17.99 -18.80 -1.33
CA ASP A 77 18.76 -18.63 -0.08
C ASP A 77 17.84 -18.54 1.15
N SER A 78 17.76 -17.36 1.75
CA SER A 78 16.90 -17.07 2.91
C SER A 78 15.64 -16.30 2.56
N SER A 79 15.33 -16.11 1.27
CA SER A 79 14.18 -15.35 0.82
C SER A 79 13.19 -16.17 0.01
N GLU A 80 11.94 -15.77 0.08
CA GLU A 80 10.85 -16.31 -0.74
C GLU A 80 10.48 -15.29 -1.81
N THR A 81 10.34 -15.73 -3.04
CA THR A 81 9.87 -14.90 -4.14
C THR A 81 8.52 -15.40 -4.65
N PHE A 82 7.67 -14.46 -5.06
CA PHE A 82 6.30 -14.70 -5.49
C PHE A 82 6.05 -13.97 -6.81
N VAL A 83 5.44 -14.63 -7.77
CA VAL A 83 4.96 -14.00 -9.01
C VAL A 83 3.49 -14.30 -9.15
N LEU A 84 2.65 -13.28 -8.99
CA LEU A 84 1.22 -13.38 -9.15
C LEU A 84 0.85 -13.01 -10.60
N CYS A 85 0.17 -13.91 -11.29
CA CYS A 85 -0.21 -13.76 -12.70
C CYS A 85 -1.73 -13.85 -12.87
N ASP A 86 -2.25 -13.23 -13.94
CA ASP A 86 -3.60 -13.52 -14.41
C ASP A 86 -3.66 -14.87 -15.14
N GLN A 87 -4.85 -15.28 -15.55
CA GLN A 87 -5.06 -16.56 -16.25
C GLN A 87 -4.37 -16.64 -17.63
N SER A 88 -3.92 -15.51 -18.17
CA SER A 88 -3.15 -15.43 -19.42
C SER A 88 -1.64 -15.34 -19.20
N ASP A 89 -1.17 -15.68 -17.98
CA ASP A 89 0.23 -15.58 -17.55
C ASP A 89 0.82 -14.16 -17.53
N GLY A 90 -0.05 -13.15 -17.62
CA GLY A 90 0.39 -11.79 -17.50
C GLY A 90 0.68 -11.42 -16.05
N VAL A 91 1.92 -11.01 -15.75
CA VAL A 91 2.35 -10.66 -14.40
C VAL A 91 1.57 -9.47 -13.85
N LEU A 92 0.99 -9.65 -12.67
CA LEU A 92 0.30 -8.61 -11.90
C LEU A 92 1.22 -8.03 -10.83
N VAL A 93 1.86 -8.90 -10.05
CA VAL A 93 2.76 -8.50 -8.96
C VAL A 93 3.97 -9.44 -8.91
N ASP A 94 5.16 -8.84 -8.79
CA ASP A 94 6.37 -9.54 -8.35
C ASP A 94 6.58 -9.22 -6.86
N GLY A 95 6.71 -10.25 -6.02
CA GLY A 95 6.84 -10.10 -4.57
C GLY A 95 8.05 -10.83 -4.00
N ARG A 96 8.54 -10.36 -2.86
CA ARG A 96 9.61 -11.01 -2.12
C ARG A 96 9.42 -10.82 -0.62
N VAL A 97 9.75 -11.85 0.14
CA VAL A 97 9.84 -11.85 1.60
C VAL A 97 11.25 -12.29 1.99
N ALA A 98 11.97 -11.46 2.72
CA ALA A 98 13.36 -11.74 3.14
C ALA A 98 13.60 -11.31 4.58
N PRO A 99 14.49 -11.96 5.33
CA PRO A 99 14.93 -11.47 6.64
C PRO A 99 15.51 -10.06 6.51
N LEU A 100 15.26 -9.20 7.51
CA LEU A 100 15.99 -7.94 7.61
C LEU A 100 17.46 -8.21 7.97
N PRO A 101 18.43 -7.47 7.41
CA PRO A 101 19.80 -7.50 7.87
C PRO A 101 19.88 -7.18 9.37
N ALA A 102 20.78 -7.86 10.10
CA ALA A 102 20.94 -7.69 11.54
C ALA A 102 21.31 -6.24 11.95
N ASP A 103 21.87 -5.46 11.03
CA ASP A 103 22.35 -4.08 11.26
C ASP A 103 21.33 -3.01 10.83
N ALA A 104 20.12 -3.40 10.43
CA ALA A 104 19.06 -2.47 10.06
C ALA A 104 18.36 -1.87 11.29
N ASP A 105 19.15 -1.35 12.25
CA ASP A 105 18.63 -0.56 13.36
C ASP A 105 17.87 0.65 12.83
N GLY A 106 16.63 0.83 13.29
CA GLY A 106 15.65 1.81 12.81
C GLY A 106 16.01 3.29 12.93
N ASP A 107 17.29 3.61 13.02
CA ASP A 107 17.82 4.98 13.26
C ASP A 107 17.97 5.80 11.96
N ALA A 108 17.84 5.18 10.79
CA ALA A 108 18.03 5.87 9.51
C ALA A 108 16.93 6.91 9.18
N LEU A 109 15.73 6.77 9.74
CA LEU A 109 14.60 7.69 9.51
C LEU A 109 14.48 8.78 10.61
N SER A 110 15.32 8.73 11.67
CA SER A 110 15.23 9.66 12.80
C SER A 110 16.22 10.83 12.72
N ARG A 111 17.06 10.93 11.69
CA ARG A 111 18.00 12.03 11.53
C ARG A 111 17.43 13.17 10.69
N PRO A 112 17.19 14.37 11.24
CA PRO A 112 16.87 15.53 10.44
C PRO A 112 18.13 16.00 9.69
N GLY A 113 18.12 15.94 8.36
CA GLY A 113 18.90 16.79 7.49
C GLY A 113 20.41 16.68 7.57
N GLY A 114 20.99 15.55 7.25
CA GLY A 114 22.38 15.45 6.87
C GLY A 114 22.48 14.92 5.44
N GLY A 115 23.00 15.73 4.51
CA GLY A 115 23.22 15.36 3.11
C GLY A 115 24.25 14.22 2.97
N GLY A 116 23.84 13.01 3.24
CA GLY A 116 24.57 11.78 2.97
C GLY A 116 23.88 11.04 1.85
N THR A 117 24.60 10.74 0.78
CA THR A 117 24.19 9.81 -0.27
C THR A 117 23.69 8.53 0.38
N ALA A 118 22.38 8.30 0.28
CA ALA A 118 21.78 7.05 0.73
C ALA A 118 22.50 5.87 0.06
N PRO A 119 22.83 4.80 0.80
CA PRO A 119 23.30 3.59 0.16
C PRO A 119 22.21 3.11 -0.79
N ARG A 120 22.52 3.04 -2.08
CA ARG A 120 21.69 2.38 -3.07
C ARG A 120 21.55 0.93 -2.60
N GLY A 121 20.34 0.53 -2.23
CA GLY A 121 20.02 -0.87 -2.00
C GLY A 121 20.48 -1.69 -3.19
N PRO A 122 20.69 -3.01 -3.03
CA PRO A 122 21.19 -3.83 -4.11
C PRO A 122 20.26 -3.68 -5.32
N VAL A 123 20.81 -3.03 -6.34
CA VAL A 123 20.21 -3.05 -7.67
C VAL A 123 20.15 -4.52 -8.03
N LEU A 124 18.97 -5.05 -8.33
CA LEU A 124 18.80 -6.38 -8.92
C LEU A 124 19.51 -6.42 -10.28
N SER A 125 20.85 -6.40 -10.25
CA SER A 125 21.72 -6.59 -11.40
C SER A 125 21.81 -8.07 -11.69
N GLY A 126 20.86 -8.60 -12.45
CA GLY A 126 20.95 -9.99 -12.88
C GLY A 126 19.87 -10.47 -13.83
N LEU A 127 18.81 -9.73 -14.06
CA LEU A 127 17.77 -10.16 -15.01
C LEU A 127 17.32 -9.04 -15.97
N VAL A 128 18.30 -8.44 -16.67
CA VAL A 128 17.98 -7.75 -17.92
C VAL A 128 17.83 -8.81 -19.00
N ARG A 129 16.75 -9.58 -18.98
CA ARG A 129 16.24 -10.21 -20.19
C ARG A 129 15.61 -9.10 -21.02
N ARG A 130 16.18 -8.90 -22.23
CA ARG A 130 15.67 -8.05 -23.30
C ARG A 130 14.15 -8.08 -23.31
N VAL A 131 13.53 -6.95 -22.96
CA VAL A 131 12.10 -6.71 -23.17
C VAL A 131 11.92 -6.66 -24.69
N VAL A 132 11.34 -7.72 -25.26
CA VAL A 132 10.77 -7.69 -26.60
C VAL A 132 9.48 -6.88 -26.46
N PRO A 133 9.28 -5.80 -27.22
CA PRO A 133 8.04 -5.05 -27.16
C PRO A 133 6.89 -5.93 -27.64
N ALA A 134 5.84 -6.06 -26.81
CA ALA A 134 4.60 -6.68 -27.21
C ALA A 134 3.95 -5.90 -28.35
N PRO A 135 3.26 -6.56 -29.30
CA PRO A 135 2.61 -5.87 -30.40
C PRO A 135 1.51 -4.93 -29.86
N ALA A 136 1.54 -3.72 -30.38
CA ALA A 136 0.58 -2.67 -30.06
C ALA A 136 -0.85 -3.08 -30.45
N SER A 137 -1.69 -3.31 -29.47
CA SER A 137 -3.15 -3.25 -29.67
C SER A 137 -3.52 -1.77 -29.70
N SER A 138 -3.97 -1.33 -30.85
CA SER A 138 -4.33 0.03 -31.15
C SER A 138 -5.67 0.40 -30.46
N GLU A 139 -5.56 1.03 -29.27
CA GLU A 139 -6.51 2.04 -28.85
C GLU A 139 -5.71 3.29 -28.48
N VAL A 140 -5.62 4.17 -29.47
CA VAL A 140 -5.02 5.49 -29.33
C VAL A 140 -5.95 6.33 -28.47
N ALA A 141 -5.76 6.27 -27.16
CA ALA A 141 -6.28 7.31 -26.27
C ALA A 141 -5.48 8.58 -26.57
N SER A 142 -6.16 9.57 -27.11
CA SER A 142 -5.69 10.89 -27.48
C SER A 142 -4.82 11.46 -26.36
N VAL A 143 -3.52 11.64 -26.62
CA VAL A 143 -2.59 12.28 -25.70
C VAL A 143 -2.92 13.78 -25.65
N VAL A 144 -3.70 14.17 -24.66
CA VAL A 144 -3.88 15.58 -24.31
C VAL A 144 -2.57 16.04 -23.66
N PRO A 145 -1.93 17.13 -24.14
CA PRO A 145 -0.68 17.62 -23.59
C PRO A 145 -0.82 17.96 -22.09
N ALA A 146 0.20 17.62 -21.33
CA ALA A 146 0.28 17.85 -19.90
C ALA A 146 0.22 19.35 -19.59
N GLY A 147 -0.92 19.81 -19.07
CA GLY A 147 -0.97 21.08 -18.35
C GLY A 147 -0.09 21.02 -17.10
N PRO A 148 0.35 22.18 -16.58
CA PRO A 148 1.17 22.22 -15.36
C PRO A 148 0.45 21.50 -14.21
N PRO A 149 1.18 20.88 -13.27
CA PRO A 149 0.58 20.26 -12.10
C PRO A 149 -0.26 21.30 -11.36
N HIS A 150 -1.47 20.93 -10.95
CA HIS A 150 -2.30 21.80 -10.14
C HIS A 150 -1.54 22.16 -8.86
N PRO A 151 -1.54 23.44 -8.43
CA PRO A 151 -0.95 23.79 -7.16
C PRO A 151 -1.63 22.98 -6.06
N PRO A 152 -0.87 22.53 -5.04
CA PRO A 152 -1.44 21.82 -3.90
C PRO A 152 -2.57 22.65 -3.28
N PRO A 153 -3.64 22.02 -2.78
CA PRO A 153 -4.75 22.73 -2.18
C PRO A 153 -4.26 23.64 -1.05
N ALA A 154 -4.59 24.92 -1.13
CA ALA A 154 -4.11 25.98 -0.23
C ALA A 154 -4.72 25.90 1.19
N ASP A 155 -5.69 25.02 1.44
CA ASP A 155 -6.61 25.11 2.56
C ASP A 155 -6.21 24.25 3.79
N GLY A 156 -5.00 23.71 3.84
CA GLY A 156 -4.53 22.88 4.98
C GLY A 156 -3.64 23.62 5.99
N ASN A 157 -3.53 24.93 5.89
CA ASN A 157 -2.55 25.70 6.71
C ASN A 157 -3.20 26.44 7.89
N ASP A 158 -4.35 25.97 8.38
CA ASP A 158 -5.01 26.53 9.58
C ASP A 158 -4.48 25.94 10.91
N GLY A 159 -3.41 25.13 10.84
CA GLY A 159 -2.81 24.46 12.00
C GLY A 159 -3.68 23.35 12.60
N ARG A 160 -4.80 22.99 11.95
CA ARG A 160 -5.72 21.95 12.42
C ARG A 160 -5.54 20.64 11.65
N ALA A 161 -5.79 19.55 12.34
CA ALA A 161 -5.91 18.24 11.71
C ALA A 161 -7.30 18.10 11.07
N HIS A 162 -7.33 17.58 9.83
CA HIS A 162 -8.54 17.32 9.07
C HIS A 162 -8.70 15.83 8.82
N PRO A 163 -9.90 15.26 9.00
CA PRO A 163 -10.13 13.85 8.70
C PRO A 163 -9.95 13.59 7.20
N LEU A 164 -9.38 12.44 6.87
CA LEU A 164 -9.33 11.92 5.51
C LEU A 164 -10.66 11.22 5.16
N PRO A 165 -11.11 11.31 3.88
CA PRO A 165 -12.32 10.63 3.46
C PRO A 165 -12.21 9.11 3.62
N VAL A 166 -13.33 8.45 3.85
CA VAL A 166 -13.43 6.99 3.93
C VAL A 166 -14.26 6.44 2.78
N SER A 167 -14.15 5.15 2.50
CA SER A 167 -15.02 4.47 1.55
C SER A 167 -15.93 3.45 2.24
N ARG A 168 -16.87 2.80 1.52
CA ARG A 168 -17.70 1.76 2.11
C ARG A 168 -16.95 0.44 2.24
N ALA A 169 -16.35 -0.02 1.15
CA ALA A 169 -15.85 -1.39 1.01
C ALA A 169 -14.33 -1.54 1.17
N CYS A 170 -13.55 -0.44 1.28
CA CYS A 170 -12.10 -0.51 1.40
C CYS A 170 -11.66 -1.35 2.60
N PHE A 171 -10.67 -2.18 2.42
CA PHE A 171 -10.10 -3.00 3.50
C PHE A 171 -9.43 -2.16 4.58
N ALA A 172 -8.81 -1.03 4.22
CA ALA A 172 -8.19 -0.13 5.18
C ALA A 172 -9.21 0.75 5.91
N CYS A 173 -10.01 1.57 5.20
CA CYS A 173 -10.85 2.61 5.78
C CYS A 173 -12.36 2.33 5.70
N GLY A 174 -12.77 1.18 5.14
CA GLY A 174 -14.16 0.87 4.82
C GLY A 174 -15.11 0.84 6.01
N THR A 175 -16.26 1.54 5.89
CA THR A 175 -17.29 1.57 6.93
C THR A 175 -18.07 0.27 7.02
N ASP A 176 -18.33 -0.36 5.86
CA ASP A 176 -19.20 -1.52 5.70
C ASP A 176 -18.40 -2.83 5.58
N ASN A 177 -17.06 -2.74 5.58
CA ASN A 177 -16.18 -3.92 5.51
C ASN A 177 -16.00 -4.53 6.91
N GLU A 178 -16.61 -5.69 7.13
CA GLU A 178 -16.58 -6.37 8.42
C GLU A 178 -15.17 -6.87 8.78
N LEU A 179 -14.42 -7.35 7.79
CA LEU A 179 -13.04 -7.83 7.97
C LEU A 179 -12.03 -6.68 7.99
N GLY A 180 -12.38 -5.52 7.40
CA GLY A 180 -11.47 -4.38 7.23
C GLY A 180 -10.99 -3.75 8.55
N LEU A 181 -9.93 -2.97 8.47
CA LEU A 181 -9.37 -2.28 9.63
C LEU A 181 -10.28 -1.18 10.16
N ARG A 182 -11.08 -0.55 9.31
CA ARG A 182 -11.88 0.65 9.65
C ARG A 182 -11.01 1.79 10.19
N ALA A 183 -9.79 1.92 9.67
CA ALA A 183 -8.86 2.96 10.05
C ALA A 183 -9.43 4.35 9.77
N ARG A 184 -9.08 5.29 10.63
CA ARG A 184 -9.38 6.70 10.48
C ARG A 184 -8.08 7.47 10.54
N LEU A 185 -7.73 8.04 9.39
CA LEU A 185 -6.53 8.86 9.25
C LEU A 185 -6.94 10.32 9.13
N GLU A 186 -6.03 11.19 9.47
CA GLU A 186 -6.14 12.64 9.38
C GLU A 186 -4.88 13.22 8.75
N PHE A 187 -4.97 14.47 8.31
CA PHE A 187 -3.84 15.21 7.81
C PHE A 187 -3.89 16.67 8.29
N ASP A 188 -2.72 17.28 8.35
CA ASP A 188 -2.53 18.71 8.50
C ASP A 188 -1.53 19.23 7.47
N ALA A 189 -0.92 20.40 7.72
CA ALA A 189 0.11 20.97 6.86
C ALA A 189 1.34 20.07 6.72
N ASP A 190 1.67 19.32 7.77
CA ASP A 190 2.96 18.64 7.92
C ASP A 190 2.90 17.14 7.62
N ALA A 191 1.80 16.46 7.94
CA ALA A 191 1.75 15.01 7.92
C ALA A 191 0.36 14.43 7.60
N VAL A 192 0.36 13.19 7.12
CA VAL A 192 -0.74 12.23 7.26
C VAL A 192 -0.44 11.37 8.47
N ARG A 193 -1.41 11.17 9.34
CA ARG A 193 -1.26 10.38 10.57
C ARG A 193 -2.57 9.76 11.04
N GLY A 194 -2.49 8.83 11.96
CA GLY A 194 -3.64 8.27 12.64
C GLY A 194 -3.23 7.34 13.76
N ALA A 195 -4.16 7.13 14.68
CA ALA A 195 -4.07 6.10 15.72
C ALA A 195 -5.21 5.10 15.48
N TRP A 196 -4.84 3.84 15.28
CA TRP A 196 -5.77 2.77 15.01
C TRP A 196 -5.78 1.79 16.19
N GLN A 197 -6.98 1.50 16.71
CA GLN A 197 -7.17 0.47 17.72
C GLN A 197 -7.35 -0.88 17.05
N PRO A 198 -6.50 -1.90 17.33
CA PRO A 198 -6.62 -3.23 16.76
C PRO A 198 -8.01 -3.85 16.94
N ARG A 199 -8.51 -4.50 15.88
CA ARG A 199 -9.81 -5.18 15.87
C ARG A 199 -9.63 -6.68 15.95
N ALA A 200 -10.60 -7.38 16.55
CA ALA A 200 -10.56 -8.81 16.78
C ALA A 200 -10.16 -9.68 15.57
N PRO A 201 -10.57 -9.40 14.31
CA PRO A 201 -10.12 -10.17 13.15
C PRO A 201 -8.60 -10.21 12.94
N PHE A 202 -7.87 -9.24 13.50
CA PHE A 202 -6.41 -9.11 13.35
C PHE A 202 -5.62 -9.69 14.54
N ARG A 203 -6.30 -10.30 15.51
CA ARG A 203 -5.62 -10.93 16.65
C ARG A 203 -5.08 -12.29 16.26
N ARG A 204 -3.80 -12.52 16.52
CA ARG A 204 -3.15 -13.83 16.39
C ARG A 204 -3.24 -14.62 17.70
N PRO A 205 -3.12 -15.96 17.64
CA PRO A 205 -3.16 -16.82 18.83
C PRO A 205 -2.06 -16.50 19.87
N ASP A 206 -0.91 -16.01 19.41
CA ASP A 206 0.22 -15.61 20.26
C ASP A 206 0.05 -14.24 20.93
N GLY A 207 -1.11 -13.60 20.75
CA GLY A 207 -1.40 -12.27 21.30
C GLY A 207 -0.80 -11.13 20.50
N THR A 208 -0.21 -11.40 19.36
CA THR A 208 0.32 -10.37 18.45
C THR A 208 -0.72 -9.92 17.42
N LEU A 209 -0.44 -8.81 16.79
CA LEU A 209 -1.19 -8.26 15.67
C LEU A 209 -0.78 -8.96 14.37
N ALA A 210 -1.75 -9.32 13.54
CA ALA A 210 -1.48 -9.85 12.19
C ALA A 210 -0.75 -8.80 11.34
N PRO A 211 0.36 -9.15 10.66
CA PRO A 211 1.12 -8.22 9.80
C PRO A 211 0.30 -7.55 8.72
N ALA A 212 -0.78 -8.18 8.28
CA ALA A 212 -1.74 -7.61 7.33
C ALA A 212 -2.30 -6.24 7.77
N ALA A 213 -2.42 -6.01 9.08
CA ALA A 213 -2.84 -4.71 9.59
C ALA A 213 -1.78 -3.63 9.32
N LEU A 214 -0.50 -3.96 9.56
CA LEU A 214 0.60 -3.02 9.37
C LEU A 214 0.81 -2.69 7.89
N THR A 215 0.91 -3.72 7.03
CA THR A 215 1.09 -3.51 5.58
C THR A 215 -0.04 -2.67 4.98
N THR A 216 -1.28 -2.89 5.43
CA THR A 216 -2.46 -2.16 4.96
C THR A 216 -2.49 -0.71 5.48
N LEU A 217 -2.21 -0.48 6.76
CA LEU A 217 -2.17 0.88 7.33
C LEU A 217 -1.09 1.74 6.68
N LEU A 218 0.09 1.16 6.41
CA LEU A 218 1.20 1.86 5.76
C LEU A 218 0.86 2.23 4.32
N ASP A 219 0.29 1.29 3.55
CA ASP A 219 -0.12 1.53 2.16
C ASP A 219 -1.27 2.55 2.06
N GLU A 220 -2.25 2.51 2.99
CA GLU A 220 -3.33 3.51 3.06
C GLU A 220 -2.79 4.92 3.34
N ALA A 221 -1.87 5.05 4.30
CA ALA A 221 -1.27 6.35 4.61
C ALA A 221 -0.45 6.91 3.44
N ALA A 222 0.25 6.05 2.70
CA ALA A 222 0.99 6.43 1.51
C ALA A 222 0.08 6.87 0.36
N PHE A 223 -1.05 6.17 0.16
CA PHE A 223 -2.06 6.58 -0.81
C PHE A 223 -2.54 8.02 -0.54
N TRP A 224 -2.83 8.34 0.72
CA TRP A 224 -3.27 9.69 1.10
C TRP A 224 -2.18 10.74 0.95
N LEU A 225 -0.91 10.43 1.23
CA LEU A 225 0.21 11.33 0.95
C LEU A 225 0.31 11.66 -0.54
N GLY A 226 0.23 10.64 -1.41
CA GLY A 226 0.24 10.83 -2.85
C GLY A 226 -0.97 11.62 -3.35
N ALA A 227 -2.16 11.34 -2.83
CA ALA A 227 -3.38 12.05 -3.19
C ALA A 227 -3.34 13.52 -2.76
N LEU A 228 -2.87 13.82 -1.55
CA LEU A 228 -2.71 15.19 -1.04
C LEU A 228 -1.64 16.00 -1.78
N ALA A 229 -0.57 15.34 -2.23
CA ALA A 229 0.49 15.99 -3.00
C ALA A 229 0.04 16.39 -4.42
N THR A 230 -0.94 15.66 -4.98
CA THR A 230 -1.28 15.78 -6.41
C THR A 230 -2.72 16.21 -6.69
N GLY A 231 -3.61 16.11 -5.70
CA GLY A 231 -5.05 16.31 -5.87
C GLY A 231 -5.73 15.22 -6.71
N GLU A 232 -5.06 14.10 -6.94
CA GLU A 232 -5.49 13.00 -7.80
C GLU A 232 -5.46 11.66 -7.06
N SER A 233 -6.23 10.71 -7.57
CA SER A 233 -6.11 9.31 -7.18
C SER A 233 -5.03 8.61 -8.00
N GLY A 234 -4.58 7.47 -7.51
CA GLY A 234 -3.57 6.67 -8.18
C GLY A 234 -3.52 5.27 -7.63
N MET A 235 -2.38 4.62 -7.82
CA MET A 235 -2.14 3.25 -7.37
C MET A 235 -0.73 3.11 -6.82
N THR A 236 -0.56 2.22 -5.86
CA THR A 236 0.74 1.72 -5.43
C THR A 236 1.37 0.92 -6.57
N THR A 237 2.60 1.26 -6.95
CA THR A 237 3.39 0.52 -7.95
C THR A 237 4.58 -0.20 -7.34
N GLU A 238 5.13 0.33 -6.27
CA GLU A 238 6.17 -0.32 -5.49
C GLU A 238 5.83 -0.18 -4.00
N LEU A 239 5.91 -1.27 -3.27
CA LEU A 239 5.66 -1.31 -1.83
C LEU A 239 6.77 -2.12 -1.18
N SER A 240 7.58 -1.48 -0.33
CA SER A 240 8.55 -2.14 0.54
C SER A 240 8.17 -1.86 1.98
N VAL A 241 7.94 -2.90 2.75
CA VAL A 241 7.58 -2.84 4.17
C VAL A 241 8.61 -3.61 4.98
N SER A 242 9.27 -2.93 5.91
CA SER A 242 10.10 -3.56 6.92
C SER A 242 9.28 -3.79 8.19
N LEU A 243 9.10 -5.05 8.57
CA LEU A 243 8.52 -5.46 9.84
C LEU A 243 9.67 -5.67 10.83
N HIS A 244 9.82 -4.77 11.81
CA HIS A 244 10.96 -4.76 12.75
C HIS A 244 10.73 -5.69 13.92
N GLU A 245 9.53 -5.67 14.51
CA GLU A 245 9.17 -6.50 15.65
C GLU A 245 7.66 -6.80 15.66
N PRO A 246 7.24 -7.89 16.31
CA PRO A 246 5.82 -8.17 16.48
C PRO A 246 5.11 -7.05 17.23
N ALA A 247 4.04 -6.52 16.66
CA ALA A 247 3.21 -5.53 17.34
C ALA A 247 2.28 -6.23 18.34
N PRO A 248 2.18 -5.77 19.60
CA PRO A 248 1.20 -6.31 20.56
C PRO A 248 -0.22 -5.95 20.11
N PHE A 249 -1.15 -6.90 20.20
CA PHE A 249 -2.53 -6.67 19.80
C PHE A 249 -3.26 -5.64 20.66
N ASP A 250 -2.92 -5.56 21.94
CA ASP A 250 -3.61 -4.69 22.90
C ASP A 250 -3.12 -3.22 22.85
N ALA A 251 -2.08 -2.93 22.10
CA ALA A 251 -1.56 -1.58 21.94
C ALA A 251 -2.14 -0.89 20.70
N PRO A 252 -2.55 0.38 20.78
CA PRO A 252 -2.92 1.14 19.60
C PRO A 252 -1.72 1.29 18.66
N VAL A 253 -1.97 1.18 17.36
CA VAL A 253 -0.97 1.40 16.32
C VAL A 253 -1.11 2.83 15.79
N THR A 254 -0.04 3.60 15.91
CA THR A 254 0.05 4.93 15.28
C THR A 254 0.79 4.81 13.96
N VAL A 255 0.29 5.49 12.94
CA VAL A 255 0.98 5.63 11.64
C VAL A 255 1.20 7.10 11.35
N SER A 256 2.33 7.42 10.72
CA SER A 256 2.60 8.78 10.26
C SER A 256 3.53 8.80 9.05
N GLY A 257 3.29 9.76 8.15
CA GLY A 257 4.16 10.08 7.02
C GLY A 257 4.18 11.57 6.79
N ALA A 258 5.39 12.13 6.60
CA ALA A 258 5.58 13.56 6.41
C ALA A 258 5.21 13.97 4.97
N ARG A 259 4.38 15.01 4.82
CA ARG A 259 4.02 15.56 3.49
C ARG A 259 5.24 16.16 2.78
N ALA A 260 6.13 16.78 3.55
CA ALA A 260 7.38 17.32 3.02
C ALA A 260 8.37 16.24 2.55
N ALA A 261 8.16 14.96 2.89
CA ALA A 261 8.99 13.85 2.43
C ALA A 261 8.51 13.23 1.11
N VAL A 262 7.32 13.59 0.61
CA VAL A 262 6.84 13.14 -0.70
C VAL A 262 7.74 13.67 -1.80
N ARG A 263 8.24 12.80 -2.67
CA ARG A 263 9.18 13.14 -3.75
C ARG A 263 8.69 12.64 -5.10
N PRO A 264 8.48 13.53 -6.07
CA PRO A 264 8.28 13.10 -7.45
C PRO A 264 9.57 12.50 -7.99
N ARG A 265 9.47 11.41 -8.76
CA ARG A 265 10.63 10.84 -9.47
C ARG A 265 11.05 11.74 -10.63
N SER A 266 12.35 11.88 -10.84
CA SER A 266 12.90 12.73 -11.90
C SER A 266 12.54 12.24 -13.30
N GLU A 267 12.44 10.93 -13.47
CA GLU A 267 12.15 10.28 -14.75
C GLU A 267 10.69 10.45 -15.18
N ASP A 268 9.78 10.41 -14.20
CA ASP A 268 8.34 10.60 -14.42
C ASP A 268 7.69 11.15 -13.13
N PRO A 269 7.34 12.43 -13.10
CA PRO A 269 6.80 13.07 -11.92
C PRO A 269 5.39 12.59 -11.51
N ARG A 270 4.76 11.69 -12.28
CA ARG A 270 3.54 11.01 -11.84
C ARG A 270 3.82 9.98 -10.73
N TYR A 271 5.05 9.50 -10.62
CA TYR A 271 5.47 8.60 -9.56
C TYR A 271 5.92 9.42 -8.36
N GLN A 272 5.29 9.20 -7.21
CA GLN A 272 5.55 9.88 -5.95
C GLN A 272 6.09 8.88 -4.95
N ASP A 273 7.33 9.05 -4.50
CA ASP A 273 7.89 8.24 -3.44
C ASP A 273 7.50 8.81 -2.08
N THR A 274 7.08 7.93 -1.17
CA THR A 274 6.61 8.27 0.18
C THR A 274 7.27 7.37 1.21
N GLU A 275 7.38 7.86 2.44
CA GLU A 275 7.89 7.11 3.58
C GLU A 275 6.90 7.19 4.74
N ILE A 276 6.59 6.03 5.33
CA ILE A 276 5.61 5.88 6.40
C ILE A 276 6.22 5.09 7.55
N VAL A 277 5.87 5.47 8.77
CA VAL A 277 6.29 4.80 10.00
C VAL A 277 5.07 4.34 10.78
N ALA A 278 5.13 3.11 11.31
CA ALA A 278 4.14 2.58 12.25
C ALA A 278 4.78 2.27 13.61
N ARG A 279 4.09 2.67 14.69
CA ARG A 279 4.50 2.40 16.08
C ARG A 279 3.36 1.77 16.86
N ALA A 280 3.68 0.85 17.75
CA ALA A 280 2.73 0.28 18.69
C ALA A 280 3.28 0.45 20.12
N GLY A 281 2.50 1.07 21.01
CA GLY A 281 2.98 1.38 22.35
C GLY A 281 4.25 2.25 22.38
N GLY A 282 4.44 3.12 21.39
CA GLY A 282 5.63 3.97 21.22
C GLY A 282 6.82 3.29 20.53
N ARG A 283 6.84 1.97 20.41
CA ARG A 283 7.93 1.20 19.77
C ARG A 283 7.74 1.18 18.24
N LEU A 284 8.84 1.25 17.50
CA LEU A 284 8.83 1.12 16.05
C LEU A 284 8.54 -0.34 15.67
N VAL A 285 7.40 -0.59 15.02
CA VAL A 285 7.00 -1.95 14.63
C VAL A 285 7.12 -2.18 13.13
N ALA A 286 6.94 -1.13 12.32
CA ALA A 286 7.12 -1.24 10.88
C ALA A 286 7.46 0.12 10.24
N THR A 287 8.15 0.05 9.10
CA THR A 287 8.38 1.19 8.20
C THR A 287 8.04 0.79 6.78
N ALA A 288 7.70 1.75 5.94
CA ALA A 288 7.46 1.49 4.52
C ALA A 288 8.04 2.59 3.63
N ARG A 289 8.51 2.17 2.45
CA ARG A 289 8.76 3.02 1.29
C ARG A 289 7.81 2.60 0.19
N ILE A 290 7.08 3.56 -0.34
CA ILE A 290 5.97 3.29 -1.25
C ILE A 290 6.01 4.27 -2.40
N THR A 291 5.93 3.74 -3.62
CA THR A 291 5.77 4.54 -4.82
C THR A 291 4.32 4.52 -5.25
N PHE A 292 3.72 5.69 -5.26
CA PHE A 292 2.37 5.95 -5.72
C PHE A 292 2.41 6.54 -7.13
N VAL A 293 1.70 5.96 -8.09
CA VAL A 293 1.56 6.53 -9.43
C VAL A 293 0.21 7.25 -9.58
N VAL A 294 0.29 8.51 -9.97
CA VAL A 294 -0.89 9.34 -10.25
C VAL A 294 -1.56 8.88 -11.54
N VAL A 295 -2.87 8.66 -11.48
CA VAL A 295 -3.69 8.35 -12.66
C VAL A 295 -4.71 9.47 -12.84
N ARG A 296 -4.49 10.32 -13.85
CA ARG A 296 -5.37 11.46 -14.13
C ARG A 296 -6.81 11.03 -14.36
N GLY A 297 -7.73 11.74 -13.70
CA GLY A 297 -9.16 11.46 -13.80
C GLY A 297 -9.63 10.23 -13.01
N ALA A 298 -8.73 9.45 -12.41
CA ALA A 298 -9.11 8.28 -11.61
C ALA A 298 -9.86 8.67 -10.32
N ALA A 299 -9.59 9.86 -9.79
CA ALA A 299 -10.29 10.38 -8.61
C ALA A 299 -11.80 10.55 -8.83
N ARG A 300 -12.28 10.77 -10.06
CA ARG A 300 -13.71 11.01 -10.35
C ARG A 300 -14.61 9.88 -9.82
N ARG A 301 -14.27 8.61 -10.13
CA ARG A 301 -15.04 7.45 -9.67
C ARG A 301 -14.96 7.28 -8.15
N LEU A 302 -13.77 7.47 -7.60
CA LEU A 302 -13.51 7.36 -6.15
C LEU A 302 -14.28 8.44 -5.37
N VAL A 303 -14.17 9.70 -5.80
CA VAL A 303 -14.85 10.85 -5.19
C VAL A 303 -16.37 10.68 -5.20
N GLY A 304 -16.97 10.19 -6.29
CA GLY A 304 -18.41 9.92 -6.35
C GLY A 304 -18.87 8.96 -5.23
N GLY A 305 -18.11 7.91 -4.97
CA GLY A 305 -18.38 6.98 -3.87
C GLY A 305 -18.16 7.60 -2.50
N MET A 306 -17.12 8.42 -2.36
CA MET A 306 -16.79 9.10 -1.09
C MET A 306 -17.84 10.16 -0.71
N LEU A 307 -18.31 10.96 -1.66
CA LEU A 307 -19.34 11.98 -1.42
C LEU A 307 -20.66 11.42 -0.89
N ALA A 308 -20.93 10.13 -1.12
CA ALA A 308 -22.14 9.48 -0.62
C ALA A 308 -22.12 9.22 0.90
N ILE A 309 -20.94 9.28 1.56
CA ILE A 309 -20.79 8.90 2.98
C ILE A 309 -19.88 9.85 3.78
N ASN A 310 -19.25 10.83 3.15
CA ASN A 310 -18.40 11.81 3.82
C ASN A 310 -18.98 13.22 3.66
N ASP A 311 -18.62 14.12 4.57
CA ASP A 311 -18.83 15.54 4.38
C ASP A 311 -18.15 16.00 3.08
N PRO A 312 -18.87 16.69 2.16
CA PRO A 312 -18.28 17.22 0.93
C PRO A 312 -17.05 18.10 1.16
N ALA A 313 -16.99 18.84 2.27
CA ALA A 313 -15.82 19.66 2.60
C ALA A 313 -14.58 18.78 2.89
N CYS A 314 -14.75 17.63 3.53
CA CYS A 314 -13.68 16.66 3.75
C CYS A 314 -13.11 16.15 2.42
N VAL A 315 -13.97 15.74 1.49
CA VAL A 315 -13.55 15.24 0.16
C VAL A 315 -12.89 16.34 -0.67
N ARG A 316 -13.43 17.57 -0.61
CA ARG A 316 -12.91 18.74 -1.36
C ARG A 316 -11.49 19.10 -0.96
N ARG A 317 -11.13 18.95 0.31
CA ARG A 317 -9.75 19.23 0.79
C ARG A 317 -8.71 18.37 0.12
N VAL A 318 -9.06 17.13 -0.24
CA VAL A 318 -8.13 16.21 -0.92
C VAL A 318 -8.27 16.28 -2.44
N PHE A 319 -9.51 16.38 -2.95
CA PHE A 319 -9.84 16.30 -4.37
C PHE A 319 -10.60 17.55 -4.85
N PRO A 320 -10.00 18.76 -4.80
CA PRO A 320 -10.70 20.03 -5.09
C PRO A 320 -11.24 20.11 -6.53
N ALA A 321 -10.56 19.48 -7.50
CA ALA A 321 -10.97 19.48 -8.89
C ALA A 321 -12.26 18.69 -9.18
N TYR A 322 -12.66 17.78 -8.30
CA TYR A 322 -13.76 16.83 -8.50
C TYR A 322 -15.00 17.10 -7.66
N THR A 323 -15.00 18.17 -6.87
CA THR A 323 -16.06 18.50 -5.89
C THR A 323 -16.69 19.87 -6.14
N ARG A 324 -16.63 20.35 -7.39
CA ARG A 324 -17.28 21.61 -7.81
C ARG A 324 -18.75 21.40 -8.10
#